data_4228ba360affea467b3df77cd8d3ff04
#
_entry.id   4228ba360affea467b3df77cd8d3ff04
#
_cell.length_a   1.000
_cell.length_b   1.000
_cell.length_c   1.000
_cell.angle_alpha   90.00
_cell.angle_beta   90.00
_cell.angle_gamma   90.00
#
_symmetry.space_group_name_H-M   'P 1'
#
loop_
_entity.id
_entity.type
_entity.pdbx_description
1 polymer ?
#
loop_
_entity_poly.entity_id
_entity_poly.type
_entity_poly.pdbx_seq_one_letter_code
_entity_poly.pdbx_strand_id
1 'polypeptide(L)'
;MLMTDKSSKSTYIGDWIERDLELMSECRLWKYVMCQAISDLYLGSPKEKLSVAMWVKSDDFDDVCDMAELNSSRLKTHLEKIATSKPIVARYLGERLKRTIQNRSFPN
;
A
#
# COMPACT_ATOMS: atom_id res chain seq x y z
N MET A 1 -14.68 -23.30 6.64
CA MET A 1 -14.63 -23.10 5.89
C MET A 1 -14.78 -22.81 5.44
N LEU A 2 -14.61 -22.64 5.89
CA LEU A 2 -14.50 -22.31 5.05
C LEU A 2 -14.70 -22.03 4.41
N MET A 3 -14.63 -22.06 4.68
CA MET A 3 -14.52 -21.80 3.81
C MET A 3 -14.68 -21.82 3.15
N THR A 4 -14.68 -22.04 3.50
CA THR A 4 -14.58 -21.97 2.66
C THR A 4 -14.72 -21.87 1.95
N ASP A 5 -14.62 -22.08 2.05
CA ASP A 5 -14.51 -21.86 1.24
C ASP A 5 -14.49 -21.51 0.69
N LYS A 6 -14.41 -21.63 0.69
CA LYS A 6 -14.13 -21.29 0.25
C LYS A 6 -13.77 -21.24 -0.36
N SER A 7 -13.47 -21.46 -0.42
CA SER A 7 -12.93 -21.40 -0.90
C SER A 7 -12.54 -21.58 -1.53
N SER A 8 -12.45 -21.75 -1.94
CA SER A 8 -11.94 -21.83 -2.53
C SER A 8 -11.57 -21.66 -3.18
N LYS A 9 -11.54 -21.62 -3.33
CA LYS A 9 -11.00 -21.25 -4.10
C LYS A 9 -9.88 -21.16 -4.69
N SER A 10 -9.60 -21.27 -5.48
CA SER A 10 -8.41 -21.12 -6.08
C SER A 10 -7.52 -21.32 -5.07
N THR A 11 -7.62 -22.31 -4.84
CA THR A 11 -7.33 -22.58 -3.61
C THR A 11 -5.93 -22.82 -3.34
N TYR A 12 -5.12 -23.31 -4.22
CA TYR A 12 -3.70 -23.46 -3.95
C TYR A 12 -3.02 -22.10 -3.76
N ILE A 13 -3.46 -21.10 -4.50
CA ILE A 13 -2.95 -19.75 -4.31
C ILE A 13 -3.48 -19.20 -3.00
N GLY A 14 -4.72 -19.53 -2.67
CA GLY A 14 -5.33 -19.08 -1.44
C GLY A 14 -4.59 -19.57 -0.22
N ASP A 15 -4.24 -20.84 -0.20
CA ASP A 15 -3.51 -21.40 0.94
C ASP A 15 -2.17 -20.73 1.12
N TRP A 16 -1.50 -20.46 0.02
CA TRP A 16 -0.20 -19.86 0.03
C TRP A 16 -0.26 -18.44 0.59
N ILE A 17 -1.23 -17.67 0.13
CA ILE A 17 -1.41 -16.30 0.58
C ILE A 17 -1.81 -16.26 2.04
N GLU A 18 -2.70 -17.13 2.46
CA GLU A 18 -3.14 -17.17 3.85
C GLU A 18 -1.96 -17.41 4.79
N ARG A 19 -1.10 -18.32 4.41
CA ARG A 19 0.06 -18.63 5.25
C ARG A 19 0.95 -17.40 5.38
N ASP A 20 1.20 -16.71 4.28
CA ASP A 20 2.04 -15.52 4.30
C ASP A 20 1.42 -14.43 5.16
N LEU A 21 0.11 -14.25 5.05
CA LEU A 21 -0.57 -13.24 5.86
C LEU A 21 -0.52 -13.55 7.33
N GLU A 22 -0.59 -14.82 7.69
CA GLU A 22 -0.49 -15.22 9.09
C GLU A 22 0.87 -14.91 9.67
N LEU A 23 1.90 -14.97 8.83
CA LEU A 23 3.26 -14.73 9.27
C LEU A 23 3.62 -13.25 9.29
N MET A 24 2.79 -12.41 8.69
CA MET A 24 3.03 -10.97 8.67
C MET A 24 2.29 -10.31 9.81
N SER A 25 2.95 -9.35 10.44
CA SER A 25 2.23 -8.52 11.39
C SER A 25 1.23 -7.67 10.63
N GLU A 26 0.18 -7.25 11.30
CA GLU A 26 -0.83 -6.40 10.68
C GLU A 26 -0.20 -5.11 10.15
N CYS A 27 0.72 -4.55 10.90
CA CYS A 27 1.41 -3.33 10.48
C CYS A 27 2.12 -3.53 9.15
N ARG A 28 2.83 -4.66 9.00
CA ARG A 28 3.57 -4.93 7.76
C ARG A 28 2.63 -5.13 6.59
N LEU A 29 1.50 -5.78 6.83
CA LEU A 29 0.50 -5.96 5.79
C LEU A 29 0.01 -4.61 5.27
N TRP A 30 -0.32 -3.69 6.17
CA TRP A 30 -0.83 -2.40 5.76
C TRP A 30 0.24 -1.53 5.11
N LYS A 31 1.50 -1.69 5.51
CA LYS A 31 2.60 -1.04 4.81
C LYS A 31 2.72 -1.54 3.38
N TYR A 32 2.50 -2.82 3.19
CA TYR A 32 2.51 -3.39 1.85
C TYR A 32 1.39 -2.78 1.00
N VAL A 33 0.19 -2.68 1.57
CA VAL A 33 -0.94 -2.06 0.87
C VAL A 33 -0.60 -0.62 0.48
N MET A 34 0.01 0.11 1.38
CA MET A 34 0.40 1.49 1.10
C MET A 34 1.43 1.56 -0.03
N CYS A 35 2.40 0.66 -0.04
CA CYS A 35 3.40 0.62 -1.10
C CYS A 35 2.76 0.33 -2.45
N GLN A 36 1.74 -0.51 -2.47
CA GLN A 36 1.03 -0.81 -3.70
C GLN A 36 0.33 0.44 -4.23
N ALA A 37 -0.32 1.19 -3.34
CA ALA A 37 -0.98 2.44 -3.73
C ALA A 37 0.03 3.45 -4.27
N ILE A 38 1.21 3.52 -3.66
CA ILE A 38 2.26 4.42 -4.12
C ILE A 38 2.70 4.04 -5.54
N SER A 39 2.86 2.73 -5.78
CA SER A 39 3.22 2.26 -7.12
C SER A 39 2.19 2.69 -8.15
N ASP A 40 0.91 2.61 -7.80
CA ASP A 40 -0.16 2.99 -8.71
C ASP A 40 -0.09 4.47 -9.09
N LEU A 41 0.48 5.31 -8.22
CA LEU A 41 0.58 6.74 -8.51
C LEU A 41 1.56 7.05 -9.63
N TYR A 42 2.57 6.23 -9.85
CA TYR A 42 3.52 6.53 -10.92
C TYR A 42 3.58 5.45 -12.01
N LEU A 43 3.02 4.28 -11.76
CA LEU A 43 2.98 3.21 -12.76
C LEU A 43 1.58 2.95 -13.29
N GLY A 44 0.56 3.42 -12.58
CA GLY A 44 -0.81 3.09 -12.93
C GLY A 44 -1.34 3.88 -14.12
N SER A 45 -2.47 3.42 -14.62
CA SER A 45 -3.21 4.14 -15.64
C SER A 45 -3.80 5.41 -15.04
N PRO A 46 -4.26 6.36 -15.87
CA PRO A 46 -4.90 7.57 -15.33
C PRO A 46 -6.05 7.24 -14.39
N LYS A 47 -6.80 6.18 -14.68
CA LYS A 47 -7.91 5.77 -13.83
C LYS A 47 -7.41 5.30 -12.46
N GLU A 48 -6.34 4.50 -12.45
CA GLU A 48 -5.78 4.02 -11.20
C GLU A 48 -5.18 5.16 -10.38
N LYS A 49 -4.52 6.10 -11.05
CA LYS A 49 -3.97 7.27 -10.37
C LYS A 49 -5.06 8.10 -9.72
N LEU A 50 -6.17 8.27 -10.42
CA LEU A 50 -7.31 9.00 -9.88
C LEU A 50 -7.91 8.28 -8.67
N SER A 51 -8.03 6.97 -8.77
CA SER A 51 -8.55 6.17 -7.66
C SER A 51 -7.72 6.34 -6.39
N VAL A 52 -6.40 6.31 -6.54
CA VAL A 52 -5.53 6.51 -5.39
C VAL A 52 -5.67 7.92 -4.83
N ALA A 53 -5.73 8.92 -5.71
CA ALA A 53 -5.86 10.31 -5.28
C ALA A 53 -7.15 10.53 -4.48
N MET A 54 -8.22 9.89 -4.89
CA MET A 54 -9.48 9.99 -4.17
C MET A 54 -9.42 9.25 -2.82
N TRP A 55 -8.78 8.08 -2.82
CA TRP A 55 -8.64 7.30 -1.60
C TRP A 55 -7.83 8.06 -0.55
N VAL A 56 -6.77 8.75 -0.96
CA VAL A 56 -5.92 9.51 -0.04
C VAL A 56 -6.72 10.56 0.73
N LYS A 57 -7.81 11.04 0.15
CA LYS A 57 -8.64 12.05 0.81
C LYS A 57 -9.72 11.45 1.69
N SER A 58 -9.82 10.14 1.74
CA SER A 58 -10.86 9.47 2.51
C SER A 58 -10.40 9.13 3.91
N ASP A 59 -11.36 8.86 4.79
CA ASP A 59 -11.07 8.41 6.14
C ASP A 59 -10.38 7.06 6.14
N ASP A 60 -10.65 6.26 5.13
CA ASP A 60 -10.04 4.94 4.99
C ASP A 60 -8.52 5.05 4.91
N PHE A 61 -8.02 6.07 4.22
CA PHE A 61 -6.59 6.31 4.12
C PHE A 61 -5.99 6.55 5.51
N ASP A 62 -6.66 7.35 6.34
CA ASP A 62 -6.18 7.63 7.68
C ASP A 62 -6.15 6.35 8.52
N ASP A 63 -7.18 5.51 8.37
CA ASP A 63 -7.23 4.24 9.09
C ASP A 63 -6.08 3.33 8.68
N VAL A 64 -5.80 3.25 7.38
CA VAL A 64 -4.70 2.43 6.89
C VAL A 64 -3.36 2.96 7.41
N CYS A 65 -3.20 4.27 7.44
CA CYS A 65 -1.98 4.87 7.98
C CYS A 65 -1.80 4.51 9.46
N ASP A 66 -2.88 4.55 10.22
CA ASP A 66 -2.81 4.19 11.64
C ASP A 66 -2.38 2.73 11.80
N MET A 67 -2.97 1.84 11.01
CA MET A 67 -2.65 0.42 11.09
C MET A 67 -1.22 0.14 10.63
N ALA A 68 -0.71 0.93 9.71
CA ALA A 68 0.66 0.80 9.23
C ALA A 68 1.66 1.59 10.07
N GLU A 69 1.17 2.30 11.10
CA GLU A 69 2.00 3.14 11.96
C GLU A 69 2.73 4.22 11.19
N LEU A 70 2.01 4.85 10.27
CA LEU A 70 2.54 5.94 9.44
C LEU A 70 1.80 7.23 9.76
N ASN A 71 2.50 8.33 9.63
CA ASN A 71 1.90 9.64 9.83
C ASN A 71 1.14 10.04 8.57
N SER A 72 -0.19 10.12 8.66
CA SER A 72 -1.02 10.36 7.48
C SER A 72 -0.77 11.74 6.87
N SER A 73 -0.58 12.77 7.69
CA SER A 73 -0.35 14.11 7.17
C SER A 73 0.93 14.21 6.36
N ARG A 74 2.00 13.63 6.88
CA ARG A 74 3.28 13.62 6.18
C ARG A 74 3.20 12.79 4.93
N LEU A 75 2.52 11.67 5.01
CA LEU A 75 2.38 10.78 3.86
C LEU A 75 1.56 11.45 2.76
N LYS A 76 0.49 12.14 3.12
CA LYS A 76 -0.30 12.88 2.13
C LYS A 76 0.56 13.89 1.36
N THR A 77 1.43 14.59 2.07
CA THR A 77 2.32 15.56 1.44
C THR A 77 3.22 14.89 0.42
N HIS A 78 3.80 13.74 0.79
CA HIS A 78 4.65 13.00 -0.13
C HIS A 78 3.89 12.49 -1.34
N LEU A 79 2.68 11.97 -1.11
CA LEU A 79 1.87 11.42 -2.20
C LEU A 79 1.44 12.52 -3.17
N GLU A 80 1.11 13.68 -2.65
CA GLU A 80 0.75 14.83 -3.48
C GLU A 80 1.92 15.25 -4.37
N LYS A 81 3.11 15.24 -3.78
CA LYS A 81 4.31 15.61 -4.53
C LYS A 81 4.56 14.61 -5.66
N ILE A 82 4.37 13.33 -5.38
CA ILE A 82 4.53 12.30 -6.41
C ILE A 82 3.50 12.51 -7.52
N ALA A 83 2.25 12.76 -7.14
CA ALA A 83 1.16 12.90 -8.10
C ALA A 83 1.34 14.10 -9.03
N THR A 84 2.00 15.15 -8.54
CA THR A 84 2.16 16.39 -9.33
C THR A 84 3.52 16.50 -10.00
N SER A 85 4.39 15.52 -9.82
CA SER A 85 5.72 15.53 -10.41
C SER A 85 5.72 14.94 -11.81
N LYS A 86 6.76 15.26 -12.58
CA LYS A 86 6.97 14.64 -13.88
C LYS A 86 7.19 13.14 -13.68
N PRO A 87 6.87 12.33 -14.70
CA PRO A 87 6.91 10.87 -14.53
C PRO A 87 8.23 10.33 -13.98
N ILE A 88 9.35 10.84 -14.45
CA ILE A 88 10.64 10.31 -14.00
C ILE A 88 10.91 10.69 -12.55
N VAL A 89 10.52 11.90 -12.16
CA VAL A 89 10.67 12.37 -10.79
C VAL A 89 9.70 11.62 -9.88
N ALA A 90 8.47 11.43 -10.34
CA ALA A 90 7.46 10.70 -9.58
C ALA A 90 7.95 9.29 -9.26
N ARG A 91 8.55 8.63 -10.23
CA ARG A 91 9.08 7.29 -10.04
C ARG A 91 10.19 7.29 -8.99
N TYR A 92 11.10 8.23 -9.09
CA TYR A 92 12.20 8.33 -8.13
C TYR A 92 11.67 8.55 -6.71
N LEU A 93 10.76 9.51 -6.56
CA LEU A 93 10.19 9.81 -5.25
C LEU A 93 9.38 8.65 -4.72
N GLY A 94 8.62 7.99 -5.59
CA GLY A 94 7.83 6.84 -5.19
C GLY A 94 8.67 5.68 -4.70
N GLU A 95 9.75 5.38 -5.43
CA GLU A 95 10.65 4.31 -5.03
C GLU A 95 11.32 4.59 -3.68
N ARG A 96 11.72 5.85 -3.49
CA ARG A 96 12.32 6.24 -2.22
C ARG A 96 11.33 6.12 -1.08
N LEU A 97 10.11 6.57 -1.30
CA LEU A 97 9.08 6.53 -0.26
C LEU A 97 8.76 5.10 0.12
N LYS A 98 8.62 4.22 -0.86
CA LYS A 98 8.35 2.81 -0.58
C LYS A 98 9.47 2.18 0.25
N ARG A 99 10.70 2.49 -0.10
CA ARG A 99 11.85 1.97 0.66
C ARG A 99 11.82 2.47 2.09
N THR A 100 11.52 3.75 2.29
CA THR A 100 11.45 4.33 3.61
C THR A 100 10.37 3.63 4.45
N ILE A 101 9.21 3.42 3.86
CA ILE A 101 8.11 2.76 4.55
C ILE A 101 8.49 1.34 4.93
N GLN A 102 9.08 0.60 4.01
CA GLN A 102 9.47 -0.78 4.26
C GLN A 102 10.56 -0.91 5.29
N ASN A 103 11.54 -0.01 5.26
CA ASN A 103 12.64 -0.05 6.22
C ASN A 103 12.13 0.20 7.64
N ARG A 104 11.11 1.03 7.78
CA ARG A 104 10.53 1.28 9.10
C ARG A 104 9.74 0.09 9.62
N SER A 105 9.46 -0.88 8.76
CA SER A 105 8.79 -2.08 9.19
C SER A 105 9.69 -3.01 9.98
N PHE A 106 10.98 -2.82 9.87
CA PHE A 106 11.94 -3.73 10.50
C PHE A 106 12.75 -2.95 11.50
N PRO A 107 12.29 -2.93 12.74
CA PRO A 107 13.06 -2.28 13.79
C PRO A 107 14.38 -3.02 13.93
N ASN A 108 15.40 -2.32 14.09
CA ASN A 108 16.75 -2.92 14.21
C ASN A 108 17.23 -2.89 15.62
#